data_81a65c28f93f995985d881b2200e279e
#
_entry.id   81a65c28f93f995985d881b2200e279e
#
_cell.length_a   1.000
_cell.length_b   1.000
_cell.length_c   1.000
_cell.angle_alpha   90.00
_cell.angle_beta   90.00
_cell.angle_gamma   90.00
#
_symmetry.space_group_name_H-M   'P 1'
#
loop_
_entity.id
_entity.type
_entity.pdbx_description
1 polymer ?
#
loop_
_entity_poly.entity_id
_entity_poly.type
_entity_poly.pdbx_seq_one_letter_code
_entity_poly.pdbx_strand_id
1 'polypeptide(L)'
;MLRAPTWLRLGVKVHRAEGFLMCSLFRKTGLKEPVFYWFAVPAQASGVMVPASRTVTEAEIASAAYAGGKMLDPTGRYYNIFMGCILGGAFGDAMGFPVEFMGLPEIVEHYGPHGMVTPELGPNGKMVVSDDTQLMLFTLDGLITGMQRARRRGTDARAEVYLDRAYLDWYATQNSRLYYPAPFTSIYSDSRLRAQRAPDRTCLAALTLQFTNTANLRDTFDTRSRGTLTRPINDSKSCGAVMRSAPIGFMLNEFNYNLQAESTAAVGAVGAAITHGNPMGWLPAALLSEIIHRMTYRKPADPTLDRLMFNALYQVEREFPGVKEMPEFLALMEKAIRQGMDRSIKPRDALALLGKGTTGESALAIAVYLSLRYQNDCYTAIHGAVNQNGASDTIGMLTGNILGAWLGFEAISGQLDRIFGVDGFLERHLEMFDLMTDAVQRAWHTAILESG
;
A
#
# COMPACT_ATOMS: atom_id res chain seq x y z
N MET A 1 11.67 -1.79 -45.53
CA MET A 1 11.34 -0.40 -45.16
C MET A 1 10.48 -0.47 -43.89
N LEU A 2 11.14 -0.35 -42.75
CA LEU A 2 10.49 -0.33 -41.42
C LEU A 2 9.96 1.08 -41.19
N ARG A 3 8.65 1.23 -40.97
CA ARG A 3 8.02 2.50 -40.58
C ARG A 3 8.41 2.81 -39.13
N ALA A 4 9.00 3.99 -38.91
CA ALA A 4 9.31 4.52 -37.61
C ALA A 4 8.03 4.78 -36.79
N PRO A 5 8.06 4.59 -35.48
CA PRO A 5 6.90 4.85 -34.62
C PRO A 5 6.59 6.35 -34.53
N THR A 6 5.32 6.66 -34.53
CA THR A 6 4.75 8.01 -34.45
C THR A 6 5.17 8.65 -33.12
N TRP A 7 6.03 9.64 -33.15
CA TRP A 7 6.48 10.40 -31.97
C TRP A 7 5.32 11.17 -31.34
N LEU A 8 5.07 10.93 -30.04
CA LEU A 8 4.19 11.75 -29.22
C LEU A 8 4.73 13.19 -29.16
N ARG A 9 3.93 14.18 -29.52
CA ARG A 9 4.23 15.59 -29.24
C ARG A 9 3.85 15.89 -27.81
N LEU A 10 4.84 16.05 -26.94
CA LEU A 10 4.69 16.61 -25.61
C LEU A 10 4.66 18.13 -25.71
N GLY A 11 3.62 18.77 -25.18
CA GLY A 11 3.56 20.23 -25.07
C GLY A 11 3.93 20.65 -23.66
N VAL A 12 4.87 21.58 -23.51
CA VAL A 12 5.25 22.18 -22.22
C VAL A 12 4.69 23.59 -22.17
N LYS A 13 3.91 23.91 -21.14
CA LYS A 13 3.54 25.30 -20.80
C LYS A 13 4.26 25.71 -19.53
N VAL A 14 4.93 26.87 -19.58
CA VAL A 14 5.66 27.42 -18.45
C VAL A 14 4.89 28.63 -17.91
N HIS A 15 4.58 28.63 -16.63
CA HIS A 15 3.97 29.77 -15.93
C HIS A 15 4.92 30.23 -14.84
N ARG A 16 5.06 31.53 -14.65
CA ARG A 16 5.88 32.14 -13.62
C ARG A 16 4.97 32.60 -12.47
N ALA A 17 5.18 32.08 -11.27
CA ALA A 17 4.52 32.53 -10.05
C ALA A 17 5.54 32.60 -8.92
N GLU A 18 5.62 33.76 -8.25
CA GLU A 18 6.34 34.05 -7.02
C GLU A 18 7.64 33.25 -6.75
N GLY A 19 8.64 33.40 -7.64
CA GLY A 19 9.98 32.79 -7.44
C GLY A 19 10.12 31.35 -7.95
N PHE A 20 9.10 30.77 -8.57
CA PHE A 20 9.13 29.44 -9.13
C PHE A 20 8.75 29.43 -10.61
N LEU A 21 9.36 28.52 -11.37
CA LEU A 21 8.97 28.16 -12.73
C LEU A 21 8.06 26.94 -12.64
N MET A 22 6.78 27.11 -12.96
CA MET A 22 5.81 26.03 -13.06
C MET A 22 5.79 25.50 -14.48
N CYS A 23 6.20 24.26 -14.68
CA CYS A 23 6.14 23.57 -15.96
C CYS A 23 5.00 22.56 -15.95
N SER A 24 4.06 22.66 -16.90
CA SER A 24 3.06 21.62 -17.12
C SER A 24 3.42 20.80 -18.34
N LEU A 25 3.53 19.49 -18.16
CA LEU A 25 3.63 18.52 -19.25
C LEU A 25 2.25 17.96 -19.53
N PHE A 26 1.80 18.02 -20.79
CA PHE A 26 0.57 17.35 -21.15
C PHE A 26 0.83 16.26 -22.20
N ARG A 27 0.26 15.11 -21.96
CA ARG A 27 0.21 14.00 -22.90
C ARG A 27 -1.14 14.04 -23.62
N LYS A 28 -1.14 14.10 -24.95
CA LYS A 28 -2.35 13.92 -25.73
C LYS A 28 -2.69 12.42 -25.73
N THR A 29 -3.47 12.01 -24.74
CA THR A 29 -4.12 10.69 -24.75
C THR A 29 -5.39 10.79 -25.57
N GLY A 30 -5.87 9.71 -26.18
CA GLY A 30 -7.14 9.68 -26.92
C GLY A 30 -8.40 9.93 -26.07
N LEU A 31 -8.25 10.34 -24.82
CA LEU A 31 -9.32 10.72 -23.89
C LEU A 31 -9.74 12.17 -24.12
N LYS A 32 -11.01 12.48 -23.82
CA LYS A 32 -11.64 13.78 -24.11
C LYS A 32 -11.02 14.96 -23.34
N GLU A 33 -10.21 14.71 -22.30
CA GLU A 33 -9.51 15.75 -21.55
C GLU A 33 -8.00 15.47 -21.43
N PRO A 34 -7.14 16.50 -21.56
CA PRO A 34 -5.70 16.33 -21.39
C PRO A 34 -5.33 16.16 -19.91
N VAL A 35 -4.51 15.16 -19.60
CA VAL A 35 -3.91 15.01 -18.26
C VAL A 35 -2.74 15.98 -18.15
N PHE A 36 -2.79 16.87 -17.15
CA PHE A 36 -1.73 17.84 -16.87
C PHE A 36 -0.85 17.38 -15.73
N TYR A 37 0.46 17.38 -15.94
CA TYR A 37 1.46 17.20 -14.89
C TYR A 37 2.10 18.57 -14.58
N TRP A 38 2.11 18.98 -13.31
CA TRP A 38 2.68 20.24 -12.88
C TRP A 38 3.99 19.99 -12.12
N PHE A 39 5.04 20.72 -12.48
CA PHE A 39 6.35 20.69 -11.80
C PHE A 39 6.73 22.10 -11.39
N ALA A 40 7.18 22.27 -10.13
CA ALA A 40 7.71 23.54 -9.64
C ALA A 40 9.24 23.46 -9.58
N VAL A 41 9.95 24.37 -10.24
CA VAL A 41 11.41 24.51 -10.17
C VAL A 41 11.74 25.85 -9.54
N PRO A 42 12.57 25.93 -8.44
CA PRO A 42 12.99 27.20 -7.88
C PRO A 42 13.72 28.07 -8.91
N ALA A 43 13.31 29.31 -9.09
CA ALA A 43 13.87 30.21 -10.10
C ALA A 43 15.35 30.58 -9.86
N GLN A 44 15.85 30.36 -8.64
CA GLN A 44 17.24 30.65 -8.26
C GLN A 44 18.22 29.51 -8.54
N ALA A 45 17.75 28.29 -8.81
CA ALA A 45 18.60 27.12 -9.07
C ALA A 45 19.06 27.01 -10.53
N SER A 46 18.45 27.78 -11.44
CA SER A 46 18.78 27.75 -12.87
C SER A 46 19.45 29.08 -13.29
N GLY A 47 20.77 29.11 -13.33
CA GLY A 47 21.51 30.17 -14.03
C GLY A 47 21.24 30.23 -15.55
N VAL A 48 20.11 29.68 -16.01
CA VAL A 48 19.71 29.58 -17.42
C VAL A 48 18.43 30.34 -17.62
N MET A 49 18.48 31.47 -18.27
CA MET A 49 17.34 32.15 -18.86
C MET A 49 16.82 31.31 -20.02
N VAL A 50 15.70 30.63 -19.86
CA VAL A 50 15.03 29.87 -20.92
C VAL A 50 14.06 30.81 -21.66
N PRO A 51 14.23 31.05 -22.96
CA PRO A 51 13.25 31.79 -23.76
C PRO A 51 11.93 31.02 -23.81
N ALA A 52 10.79 31.72 -23.80
CA ALA A 52 9.43 31.17 -23.68
C ALA A 52 8.98 30.21 -24.82
N SER A 53 9.86 29.83 -25.73
CA SER A 53 9.56 28.97 -26.90
C SER A 53 10.51 27.80 -27.12
N ARG A 54 11.41 27.51 -26.15
CA ARG A 54 12.38 26.40 -26.33
C ARG A 54 11.82 25.07 -25.81
N THR A 55 11.94 24.02 -26.60
CA THR A 55 11.69 22.64 -26.18
C THR A 55 12.82 22.21 -25.24
N VAL A 56 12.51 21.89 -24.00
CA VAL A 56 13.47 21.39 -23.00
C VAL A 56 13.62 19.89 -23.20
N THR A 57 14.86 19.40 -23.25
CA THR A 57 15.15 17.95 -23.39
C THR A 57 15.01 17.21 -22.08
N GLU A 58 14.73 15.90 -22.12
CA GLU A 58 14.70 15.05 -20.91
C GLU A 58 15.98 15.14 -20.06
N ALA A 59 17.15 15.28 -20.70
CA ALA A 59 18.43 15.46 -20.03
C ALA A 59 18.54 16.81 -19.29
N GLU A 60 17.94 17.89 -19.79
CA GLU A 60 17.91 19.20 -19.14
C GLU A 60 16.94 19.20 -17.95
N ILE A 61 15.82 18.47 -18.03
CA ILE A 61 14.88 18.25 -16.92
C ILE A 61 15.56 17.43 -15.81
N ALA A 62 16.25 16.35 -16.16
CA ALA A 62 16.99 15.54 -15.21
C ALA A 62 18.13 16.32 -14.52
N SER A 63 18.86 17.19 -15.26
CA SER A 63 19.94 18.04 -14.72
C SER A 63 19.41 19.12 -13.77
N ALA A 64 18.26 19.73 -14.07
CA ALA A 64 17.64 20.75 -13.20
C ALA A 64 17.09 20.15 -11.90
N ALA A 65 16.58 18.93 -11.95
CA ALA A 65 16.13 18.19 -10.76
C ALA A 65 17.29 17.82 -9.81
N TYR A 66 18.53 17.71 -10.34
CA TYR A 66 19.72 17.38 -9.54
C TYR A 66 20.38 18.59 -8.86
N ALA A 67 20.14 19.80 -9.36
CA ALA A 67 20.87 21.01 -8.91
C ALA A 67 20.47 21.51 -7.50
N GLY A 68 19.39 20.97 -6.91
CA GLY A 68 18.88 21.40 -5.59
C GLY A 68 19.15 20.46 -4.43
N GLY A 69 19.91 19.38 -4.60
CA GLY A 69 20.18 18.37 -3.55
C GLY A 69 18.96 17.55 -3.12
N LYS A 70 17.80 17.75 -3.72
CA LYS A 70 16.56 16.98 -3.54
C LYS A 70 16.26 16.27 -4.86
N MET A 71 16.29 14.96 -4.83
CA MET A 71 15.89 14.14 -5.97
C MET A 71 14.37 14.20 -6.09
N LEU A 72 13.86 15.19 -6.86
CA LEU A 72 12.52 15.07 -7.42
C LEU A 72 12.50 13.81 -8.29
N ASP A 73 11.44 13.03 -8.24
CA ASP A 73 11.29 11.84 -9.09
C ASP A 73 10.94 12.27 -10.53
N PRO A 74 11.91 12.51 -11.41
CA PRO A 74 11.65 13.03 -12.76
C PRO A 74 11.02 11.97 -13.66
N THR A 75 11.02 10.71 -13.25
CA THR A 75 10.53 9.57 -14.04
C THR A 75 9.18 9.05 -13.55
N GLY A 76 8.62 9.60 -12.48
CA GLY A 76 7.42 9.08 -11.85
C GLY A 76 7.64 7.75 -11.13
N ARG A 77 8.90 7.41 -10.79
CA ARG A 77 9.25 6.13 -10.16
C ARG A 77 8.48 5.89 -8.87
N TYR A 78 8.43 6.88 -7.96
CA TYR A 78 7.70 6.72 -6.70
C TYR A 78 6.20 6.58 -6.95
N TYR A 79 5.64 7.35 -7.89
CA TYR A 79 4.26 7.21 -8.30
C TYR A 79 3.97 5.79 -8.83
N ASN A 80 4.82 5.27 -9.72
CA ASN A 80 4.71 3.92 -10.25
C ASN A 80 4.79 2.84 -9.15
N ILE A 81 5.65 3.02 -8.13
CA ILE A 81 5.76 2.12 -6.98
C ILE A 81 4.50 2.20 -6.10
N PHE A 82 4.01 3.40 -5.80
CA PHE A 82 2.81 3.58 -4.99
C PHE A 82 1.58 2.98 -5.69
N MET A 83 1.41 3.25 -6.98
CA MET A 83 0.37 2.64 -7.81
C MET A 83 0.48 1.12 -7.81
N GLY A 84 1.68 0.58 -8.00
CA GLY A 84 1.93 -0.85 -7.97
C GLY A 84 1.56 -1.49 -6.64
N CYS A 85 1.98 -0.88 -5.53
CA CYS A 85 1.68 -1.35 -4.19
C CYS A 85 0.17 -1.41 -3.91
N ILE A 86 -0.55 -0.31 -4.16
CA ILE A 86 -1.98 -0.22 -3.87
C ILE A 86 -2.81 -1.08 -4.82
N LEU A 87 -2.62 -0.95 -6.13
CA LEU A 87 -3.43 -1.67 -7.12
C LEU A 87 -3.07 -3.15 -7.22
N GLY A 88 -1.79 -3.50 -7.01
CA GLY A 88 -1.36 -4.90 -6.90
C GLY A 88 -1.98 -5.58 -5.69
N GLY A 89 -2.01 -4.90 -4.54
CA GLY A 89 -2.69 -5.36 -3.34
C GLY A 89 -4.20 -5.55 -3.56
N ALA A 90 -4.88 -4.53 -4.09
CA ALA A 90 -6.31 -4.60 -4.36
C ALA A 90 -6.67 -5.68 -5.40
N PHE A 91 -5.81 -5.93 -6.38
CA PHE A 91 -5.99 -7.06 -7.30
C PHE A 91 -5.86 -8.41 -6.59
N GLY A 92 -4.87 -8.55 -5.71
CA GLY A 92 -4.69 -9.77 -4.92
C GLY A 92 -5.86 -10.03 -3.97
N ASP A 93 -6.35 -8.99 -3.29
CA ASP A 93 -7.58 -9.01 -2.49
C ASP A 93 -8.78 -9.48 -3.34
N ALA A 94 -9.06 -8.79 -4.44
CA ALA A 94 -10.21 -9.10 -5.30
C ALA A 94 -10.15 -10.51 -5.93
N MET A 95 -8.95 -11.04 -6.17
CA MET A 95 -8.76 -12.44 -6.58
C MET A 95 -9.06 -13.40 -5.44
N GLY A 96 -8.71 -13.08 -4.21
CA GLY A 96 -8.84 -13.96 -3.04
C GLY A 96 -10.22 -13.92 -2.39
N PHE A 97 -10.92 -12.78 -2.47
CA PHE A 97 -12.18 -12.55 -1.76
C PHE A 97 -13.28 -13.62 -2.05
N PRO A 98 -13.53 -14.07 -3.30
CA PRO A 98 -14.51 -15.11 -3.56
C PRO A 98 -14.21 -16.46 -2.89
N VAL A 99 -12.95 -16.71 -2.52
CA VAL A 99 -12.49 -17.98 -1.94
C VAL A 99 -11.98 -17.82 -0.49
N GLU A 100 -12.17 -16.66 0.13
CA GLU A 100 -11.68 -16.34 1.49
C GLU A 100 -12.04 -17.41 2.53
N PHE A 101 -13.27 -17.92 2.45
CA PHE A 101 -13.79 -18.90 3.44
C PHE A 101 -13.69 -20.35 2.95
N MET A 102 -13.05 -20.62 1.80
CA MET A 102 -12.90 -21.94 1.23
C MET A 102 -11.55 -22.56 1.63
N GLY A 103 -11.56 -23.88 1.90
CA GLY A 103 -10.32 -24.64 1.94
C GLY A 103 -9.85 -25.00 0.53
N LEU A 104 -8.56 -25.31 0.36
CA LEU A 104 -8.01 -25.67 -0.96
C LEU A 104 -8.79 -26.81 -1.66
N PRO A 105 -9.29 -27.87 -0.96
CA PRO A 105 -10.15 -28.87 -1.60
C PRO A 105 -11.43 -28.31 -2.19
N GLU A 106 -12.08 -27.37 -1.49
CA GLU A 106 -13.32 -26.71 -1.94
C GLU A 106 -13.04 -25.79 -3.14
N ILE A 107 -11.92 -25.07 -3.11
CA ILE A 107 -11.49 -24.23 -4.24
C ILE A 107 -11.28 -25.10 -5.49
N VAL A 108 -10.60 -26.24 -5.33
CA VAL A 108 -10.34 -27.16 -6.45
C VAL A 108 -11.64 -27.83 -6.95
N GLU A 109 -12.56 -28.15 -6.06
CA GLU A 109 -13.88 -28.67 -6.44
C GLU A 109 -14.68 -27.64 -7.24
N HIS A 110 -14.63 -26.37 -6.84
CA HIS A 110 -15.43 -25.31 -7.46
C HIS A 110 -14.83 -24.78 -8.77
N TYR A 111 -13.50 -24.54 -8.80
CA TYR A 111 -12.79 -23.89 -9.91
C TYR A 111 -11.94 -24.82 -10.76
N GLY A 112 -11.92 -26.12 -10.41
CA GLY A 112 -11.12 -27.14 -11.14
C GLY A 112 -9.70 -27.30 -10.58
N PRO A 113 -8.89 -28.18 -11.20
CA PRO A 113 -7.60 -28.64 -10.64
C PRO A 113 -6.54 -27.58 -10.48
N HIS A 114 -6.69 -26.43 -11.13
CA HIS A 114 -5.79 -25.28 -11.03
C HIS A 114 -6.29 -24.22 -10.05
N GLY A 115 -7.45 -24.44 -9.39
CA GLY A 115 -8.09 -23.45 -8.54
C GLY A 115 -8.60 -22.24 -9.34
N MET A 116 -8.73 -21.11 -8.66
CA MET A 116 -9.15 -19.86 -9.28
C MET A 116 -8.01 -19.28 -10.14
N VAL A 117 -8.15 -19.35 -11.46
CA VAL A 117 -7.20 -18.81 -12.45
C VAL A 117 -7.66 -17.48 -13.06
N THR A 118 -8.95 -17.17 -13.00
CA THR A 118 -9.52 -15.90 -13.46
C THR A 118 -10.30 -15.25 -12.34
N PRO A 119 -10.21 -13.92 -12.16
CA PRO A 119 -10.99 -13.25 -11.14
C PRO A 119 -12.49 -13.36 -11.44
N GLU A 120 -13.30 -13.50 -10.38
CA GLU A 120 -14.74 -13.37 -10.51
C GLU A 120 -15.15 -11.92 -10.71
N LEU A 121 -16.14 -11.70 -11.56
CA LEU A 121 -16.71 -10.37 -11.79
C LEU A 121 -18.11 -10.30 -11.15
N GLY A 122 -18.32 -9.28 -10.36
CA GLY A 122 -19.64 -8.96 -9.80
C GLY A 122 -20.63 -8.51 -10.90
N PRO A 123 -21.89 -8.23 -10.52
CA PRO A 123 -22.96 -7.89 -11.46
C PRO A 123 -22.68 -6.66 -12.34
N ASN A 124 -21.77 -5.79 -11.90
CA ASN A 124 -21.34 -4.59 -12.64
C ASN A 124 -20.14 -4.84 -13.56
N GLY A 125 -19.71 -6.09 -13.74
CA GLY A 125 -18.54 -6.45 -14.52
C GLY A 125 -17.21 -6.08 -13.89
N LYS A 126 -17.18 -5.82 -12.56
CA LYS A 126 -15.99 -5.46 -11.81
C LYS A 126 -15.60 -6.56 -10.82
N MET A 127 -14.32 -6.77 -10.61
CA MET A 127 -13.78 -7.53 -9.50
C MET A 127 -14.10 -6.78 -8.20
N VAL A 128 -14.62 -7.49 -7.22
CA VAL A 128 -15.05 -6.94 -5.93
C VAL A 128 -13.93 -7.10 -4.92
N VAL A 129 -13.56 -6.00 -4.26
CA VAL A 129 -12.57 -6.02 -3.16
C VAL A 129 -13.24 -6.26 -1.81
N SER A 130 -12.49 -6.79 -0.83
CA SER A 130 -12.93 -7.01 0.56
C SER A 130 -12.73 -5.75 1.44
N ASP A 131 -12.89 -5.92 2.76
CA ASP A 131 -12.55 -4.90 3.75
C ASP A 131 -11.03 -4.65 3.85
N ASP A 132 -10.22 -5.56 3.38
CA ASP A 132 -8.75 -5.42 3.29
C ASP A 132 -8.38 -4.18 2.49
N THR A 133 -8.89 -4.06 1.26
CA THR A 133 -8.69 -2.87 0.43
C THR A 133 -9.33 -1.63 1.03
N GLN A 134 -10.53 -1.74 1.62
CA GLN A 134 -11.17 -0.60 2.28
C GLN A 134 -10.27 -0.05 3.41
N LEU A 135 -9.82 -0.90 4.34
CA LEU A 135 -8.96 -0.49 5.46
C LEU A 135 -7.59 0.01 4.99
N MET A 136 -7.02 -0.56 3.94
CA MET A 136 -5.80 -0.04 3.31
C MET A 136 -6.00 1.39 2.79
N LEU A 137 -7.13 1.68 2.13
CA LEU A 137 -7.45 3.02 1.65
C LEU A 137 -7.68 4.01 2.79
N PHE A 138 -8.35 3.61 3.88
CA PHE A 138 -8.49 4.45 5.07
C PHE A 138 -7.15 4.72 5.74
N THR A 139 -6.23 3.74 5.78
CA THR A 139 -4.85 3.96 6.24
C THR A 139 -4.16 5.03 5.40
N LEU A 140 -4.20 4.88 4.07
CA LEU A 140 -3.57 5.81 3.14
C LEU A 140 -4.13 7.22 3.27
N ASP A 141 -5.45 7.37 3.20
CA ASP A 141 -6.11 8.69 3.25
C ASP A 141 -5.99 9.35 4.62
N GLY A 142 -5.96 8.56 5.69
CA GLY A 142 -5.71 9.03 7.05
C GLY A 142 -4.32 9.67 7.18
N LEU A 143 -3.28 9.02 6.64
CA LEU A 143 -1.92 9.56 6.62
C LEU A 143 -1.83 10.83 5.76
N ILE A 144 -2.40 10.83 4.55
CA ILE A 144 -2.46 12.01 3.68
C ILE A 144 -3.09 13.19 4.42
N THR A 145 -4.31 13.00 4.92
CA THR A 145 -5.08 14.05 5.60
C THR A 145 -4.37 14.56 6.85
N GLY A 146 -3.79 13.64 7.63
CA GLY A 146 -3.06 13.98 8.85
C GLY A 146 -1.82 14.82 8.58
N MET A 147 -0.98 14.38 7.65
CA MET A 147 0.25 15.07 7.28
C MET A 147 -0.02 16.46 6.69
N GLN A 148 -1.03 16.58 5.81
CA GLN A 148 -1.43 17.87 5.27
C GLN A 148 -1.97 18.82 6.36
N ARG A 149 -2.70 18.30 7.36
CA ARG A 149 -3.15 19.10 8.51
C ARG A 149 -1.99 19.52 9.40
N ALA A 150 -1.03 18.62 9.67
CA ALA A 150 0.15 18.92 10.46
C ALA A 150 0.97 20.05 9.82
N ARG A 151 1.25 19.96 8.52
CA ARG A 151 1.95 21.02 7.76
C ARG A 151 1.24 22.36 7.82
N ARG A 152 -0.07 22.39 7.55
CA ARG A 152 -0.85 23.63 7.61
C ARG A 152 -0.84 24.30 8.99
N ARG A 153 -0.66 23.53 10.06
CA ARG A 153 -0.62 24.01 11.44
C ARG A 153 0.80 24.26 11.95
N GLY A 154 1.84 23.89 11.19
CA GLY A 154 3.23 23.97 11.63
C GLY A 154 3.51 23.07 12.85
N THR A 155 2.85 21.91 12.93
CA THR A 155 3.00 20.92 14.02
C THR A 155 3.64 19.64 13.52
N ASP A 156 4.24 18.86 14.42
CA ASP A 156 4.74 17.54 14.08
C ASP A 156 3.61 16.60 13.67
N ALA A 157 3.89 15.76 12.69
CA ALA A 157 2.98 14.70 12.27
C ALA A 157 2.96 13.57 13.32
N ARG A 158 1.77 13.09 13.65
CA ARG A 158 1.55 12.01 14.61
C ARG A 158 0.73 10.91 13.95
N ALA A 159 1.45 10.00 13.27
CA ALA A 159 0.83 8.98 12.43
C ALA A 159 -0.17 8.10 13.19
N GLU A 160 0.13 7.73 14.45
CA GLU A 160 -0.75 6.91 15.27
C GLU A 160 -2.13 7.57 15.53
N VAL A 161 -2.17 8.90 15.62
CA VAL A 161 -3.42 9.65 15.79
C VAL A 161 -4.23 9.67 14.49
N TYR A 162 -3.55 9.76 13.36
CA TYR A 162 -4.19 9.79 12.05
C TYR A 162 -4.78 8.43 11.69
N LEU A 163 -4.03 7.36 11.97
CA LEU A 163 -4.49 5.98 11.77
C LEU A 163 -5.71 5.66 12.64
N ASP A 164 -5.66 6.03 13.92
CA ASP A 164 -6.77 5.86 14.85
C ASP A 164 -8.06 6.51 14.32
N ARG A 165 -7.96 7.77 13.88
CA ARG A 165 -9.08 8.52 13.32
C ARG A 165 -9.61 7.91 12.03
N ALA A 166 -8.71 7.45 11.17
CA ALA A 166 -9.08 6.83 9.90
C ALA A 166 -9.83 5.49 10.12
N TYR A 167 -9.41 4.70 11.09
CA TYR A 167 -10.09 3.45 11.40
C TYR A 167 -11.48 3.66 12.04
N LEU A 168 -11.64 4.71 12.82
CA LEU A 168 -12.97 5.12 13.31
C LEU A 168 -13.88 5.59 12.16
N ASP A 169 -13.34 6.28 11.17
CA ASP A 169 -14.08 6.65 9.95
C ASP A 169 -14.54 5.39 9.19
N TRP A 170 -13.64 4.42 8.98
CA TRP A 170 -14.00 3.15 8.37
C TRP A 170 -15.10 2.42 9.16
N TYR A 171 -14.95 2.32 10.49
CA TYR A 171 -15.94 1.70 11.35
C TYR A 171 -17.33 2.38 11.19
N ALA A 172 -17.35 3.71 11.10
CA ALA A 172 -18.58 4.45 10.89
C ALA A 172 -19.22 4.18 9.50
N THR A 173 -18.42 3.87 8.46
CA THR A 173 -18.97 3.44 7.16
C THR A 173 -19.62 2.06 7.23
N GLN A 174 -19.14 1.18 8.09
CA GLN A 174 -19.68 -0.17 8.29
C GLN A 174 -20.95 -0.20 9.16
N ASN A 175 -21.31 0.90 9.81
CA ASN A 175 -22.45 1.00 10.70
C ASN A 175 -23.40 2.14 10.30
N SER A 176 -24.36 1.84 9.45
CA SER A 176 -25.32 2.82 8.91
C SER A 176 -26.23 3.49 9.96
N ARG A 177 -26.33 2.93 11.16
CA ARG A 177 -27.13 3.48 12.27
C ARG A 177 -26.34 4.48 13.12
N LEU A 178 -25.05 4.63 12.86
CA LEU A 178 -24.18 5.46 13.65
C LEU A 178 -24.26 6.91 13.18
N TYR A 179 -24.55 7.83 14.11
CA TYR A 179 -24.39 9.25 13.84
C TYR A 179 -22.89 9.63 14.01
N TYR A 180 -22.24 10.00 12.93
CA TYR A 180 -20.82 10.36 12.89
C TYR A 180 -20.62 11.71 12.19
N PRO A 181 -20.68 12.83 12.97
CA PRO A 181 -20.84 14.17 12.39
C PRO A 181 -19.55 14.79 11.82
N ALA A 182 -18.39 14.25 12.15
CA ALA A 182 -17.10 14.88 11.83
C ALA A 182 -16.05 13.87 11.34
N PRO A 183 -16.20 13.31 10.12
CA PRO A 183 -15.21 12.41 9.56
C PRO A 183 -13.85 13.11 9.40
N PHE A 184 -12.80 12.33 9.56
CA PHE A 184 -11.41 12.79 9.46
C PHE A 184 -10.87 12.67 8.03
N THR A 185 -11.14 11.53 7.39
CA THR A 185 -10.66 11.17 6.06
C THR A 185 -11.50 11.80 4.95
N SER A 186 -10.90 12.05 3.80
CA SER A 186 -11.60 12.63 2.65
C SER A 186 -12.46 11.60 1.92
N ILE A 187 -12.06 10.33 1.94
CA ILE A 187 -12.76 9.24 1.26
C ILE A 187 -14.03 8.78 1.99
N TYR A 188 -14.26 9.18 3.23
CA TYR A 188 -15.43 8.79 4.03
C TYR A 188 -16.77 8.98 3.32
N SER A 189 -16.88 9.99 2.47
CA SER A 189 -18.11 10.33 1.73
C SER A 189 -18.39 9.41 0.54
N ASP A 190 -17.41 8.61 0.09
CA ASP A 190 -17.64 7.69 -1.03
C ASP A 190 -18.57 6.55 -0.61
N SER A 191 -19.72 6.46 -1.29
CA SER A 191 -20.77 5.50 -0.97
C SER A 191 -20.34 4.04 -1.19
N ARG A 192 -19.36 3.78 -2.05
CA ARG A 192 -18.84 2.44 -2.35
C ARG A 192 -18.15 1.83 -1.12
N LEU A 193 -17.53 2.67 -0.27
CA LEU A 193 -16.89 2.24 0.98
C LEU A 193 -17.85 1.87 2.10
N ARG A 194 -19.17 2.07 1.91
CA ARG A 194 -20.21 1.68 2.88
C ARG A 194 -20.69 0.24 2.72
N ALA A 195 -20.28 -0.42 1.65
CA ALA A 195 -20.60 -1.83 1.46
C ALA A 195 -19.86 -2.68 2.51
N GLN A 196 -20.59 -3.56 3.21
CA GLN A 196 -19.96 -4.56 4.07
C GLN A 196 -19.35 -5.65 3.20
N ARG A 197 -18.04 -5.88 3.34
CA ARG A 197 -17.22 -6.77 2.53
C ARG A 197 -16.46 -7.72 3.42
N ALA A 198 -17.18 -8.59 4.13
CA ALA A 198 -16.65 -9.54 5.12
C ALA A 198 -15.76 -8.91 6.22
N PRO A 199 -16.17 -7.79 6.85
CA PRO A 199 -15.31 -7.00 7.71
C PRO A 199 -14.71 -7.81 8.87
N ASP A 200 -13.40 -7.66 9.10
CA ASP A 200 -12.64 -8.36 10.15
C ASP A 200 -13.27 -8.12 11.53
N ARG A 201 -13.57 -9.23 12.21
CA ARG A 201 -14.29 -9.20 13.50
C ARG A 201 -13.48 -8.58 14.62
N THR A 202 -12.15 -8.73 14.60
CA THR A 202 -11.26 -8.12 15.59
C THR A 202 -11.25 -6.62 15.43
N CYS A 203 -11.14 -6.12 14.21
CA CYS A 203 -11.21 -4.69 13.90
C CYS A 203 -12.55 -4.11 14.36
N LEU A 204 -13.67 -4.72 13.97
CA LEU A 204 -14.99 -4.25 14.38
C LEU A 204 -15.15 -4.25 15.91
N ALA A 205 -14.77 -5.31 16.61
CA ALA A 205 -14.91 -5.41 18.06
C ALA A 205 -14.06 -4.36 18.79
N ALA A 206 -12.80 -4.18 18.40
CA ALA A 206 -11.89 -3.21 18.99
C ALA A 206 -12.39 -1.76 18.77
N LEU A 207 -12.83 -1.43 17.55
CA LEU A 207 -13.34 -0.11 17.21
C LEU A 207 -14.72 0.17 17.84
N THR A 208 -15.56 -0.87 18.05
CA THR A 208 -16.80 -0.74 18.81
C THR A 208 -16.51 -0.33 20.26
N LEU A 209 -15.56 -0.99 20.92
CA LEU A 209 -15.17 -0.62 22.31
C LEU A 209 -14.65 0.81 22.37
N GLN A 210 -13.82 1.19 21.44
CA GLN A 210 -13.27 2.53 21.35
C GLN A 210 -14.36 3.58 21.10
N PHE A 211 -15.28 3.31 20.17
CA PHE A 211 -16.37 4.22 19.83
C PHE A 211 -17.36 4.42 20.99
N THR A 212 -17.75 3.36 21.67
CA THR A 212 -18.67 3.44 22.82
C THR A 212 -18.07 4.22 23.99
N ASN A 213 -16.77 4.10 24.20
CA ASN A 213 -16.06 4.83 25.24
C ASN A 213 -15.89 6.32 24.91
N THR A 214 -15.81 6.69 23.62
CA THR A 214 -15.68 8.08 23.17
C THR A 214 -17.03 8.80 22.98
N ALA A 215 -18.11 8.08 22.72
CA ALA A 215 -19.44 8.67 22.51
C ALA A 215 -19.97 9.46 23.73
N ASN A 216 -19.48 9.17 24.94
CA ASN A 216 -19.80 9.88 26.17
C ASN A 216 -18.90 11.12 26.44
N LEU A 217 -17.87 11.32 25.62
CA LEU A 217 -16.92 12.41 25.76
C LEU A 217 -17.13 13.37 24.56
N ARG A 218 -17.47 14.62 24.86
CA ARG A 218 -17.60 15.68 23.83
C ARG A 218 -16.28 15.97 23.08
N ASP A 219 -15.17 15.41 23.57
CA ASP A 219 -13.85 15.47 22.95
C ASP A 219 -13.52 14.16 22.25
N THR A 220 -13.55 14.17 20.93
CA THR A 220 -13.22 13.06 20.03
C THR A 220 -11.72 12.66 20.05
N PHE A 221 -10.94 13.13 21.01
CA PHE A 221 -9.48 12.92 21.12
C PHE A 221 -9.07 12.06 22.32
N ASP A 222 -10.00 11.33 22.95
CA ASP A 222 -9.60 10.44 24.04
C ASP A 222 -8.90 9.18 23.53
N THR A 223 -7.58 9.29 23.42
CA THR A 223 -6.69 8.18 23.04
C THR A 223 -6.60 7.08 24.10
N ARG A 224 -7.27 7.23 25.25
CA ARG A 224 -7.20 6.26 26.37
C ARG A 224 -7.97 4.96 26.11
N SER A 225 -8.91 4.97 25.17
CA SER A 225 -9.75 3.79 24.87
C SER A 225 -9.20 2.90 23.75
N ARG A 226 -8.20 3.37 22.97
CA ARG A 226 -7.59 2.57 21.91
C ARG A 226 -6.55 1.58 22.44
N GLY A 227 -6.33 0.50 21.70
CA GLY A 227 -5.21 -0.41 21.94
C GLY A 227 -3.86 0.27 21.71
N THR A 228 -2.86 -0.14 22.46
CA THR A 228 -1.45 0.27 22.29
C THR A 228 -0.56 -0.92 22.54
N LEU A 229 0.73 -0.84 22.17
CA LEU A 229 1.71 -1.91 22.42
C LEU A 229 1.86 -2.24 23.91
N THR A 230 1.69 -1.26 24.80
CA THR A 230 1.81 -1.44 26.26
C THR A 230 0.48 -1.66 26.97
N ARG A 231 -0.62 -1.38 26.30
CA ARG A 231 -2.00 -1.56 26.80
C ARG A 231 -2.84 -2.22 25.72
N PRO A 232 -2.69 -3.54 25.52
CA PRO A 232 -3.43 -4.27 24.50
C PRO A 232 -4.94 -4.25 24.78
N ILE A 233 -5.73 -4.09 23.72
CA ILE A 233 -7.20 -4.09 23.82
C ILE A 233 -7.78 -5.51 23.78
N ASN A 234 -7.02 -6.46 23.27
CA ASN A 234 -7.36 -7.89 23.16
C ASN A 234 -6.07 -8.70 22.99
N ASP A 235 -6.17 -10.00 22.78
CA ASP A 235 -5.07 -10.92 22.47
C ASP A 235 -5.17 -11.50 21.04
N SER A 236 -5.74 -10.75 20.11
CA SER A 236 -5.92 -11.20 18.72
C SER A 236 -4.63 -11.12 17.93
N LYS A 237 -4.37 -12.19 17.18
CA LYS A 237 -3.31 -12.30 16.17
C LYS A 237 -3.85 -12.53 14.75
N SER A 238 -5.15 -12.18 14.50
CA SER A 238 -5.72 -12.28 13.15
C SER A 238 -4.97 -11.38 12.15
N CYS A 239 -5.20 -11.61 10.87
CA CYS A 239 -4.53 -10.88 9.78
C CYS A 239 -5.07 -9.45 9.56
N GLY A 240 -6.17 -9.05 10.20
CA GLY A 240 -6.84 -7.76 10.00
C GLY A 240 -6.01 -6.50 10.29
N ALA A 241 -4.83 -6.63 10.91
CA ALA A 241 -3.92 -5.50 11.10
C ALA A 241 -2.85 -5.41 10.00
N VAL A 242 -2.27 -6.54 9.57
CA VAL A 242 -1.20 -6.53 8.56
C VAL A 242 -1.72 -6.16 7.18
N MET A 243 -2.95 -6.56 6.82
CA MET A 243 -3.56 -6.31 5.52
C MET A 243 -3.59 -4.82 5.13
N ARG A 244 -3.73 -3.93 6.11
CA ARG A 244 -3.86 -2.48 5.90
C ARG A 244 -2.57 -1.67 6.08
N SER A 245 -1.43 -2.29 6.41
CA SER A 245 -0.22 -1.57 6.86
C SER A 245 0.72 -1.14 5.74
N ALA A 246 0.58 -1.67 4.52
CA ALA A 246 1.47 -1.35 3.39
C ALA A 246 1.62 0.16 3.11
N PRO A 247 0.57 1.02 3.13
CA PRO A 247 0.69 2.45 2.89
C PRO A 247 1.63 3.18 3.86
N ILE A 248 1.79 2.69 5.09
CA ILE A 248 2.69 3.27 6.08
C ILE A 248 4.12 3.30 5.53
N GLY A 249 4.53 2.25 4.83
CA GLY A 249 5.88 2.11 4.31
C GLY A 249 6.28 3.16 3.29
N PHE A 250 5.38 3.60 2.42
CA PHE A 250 5.72 4.61 1.42
C PHE A 250 5.31 6.03 1.81
N MET A 251 4.33 6.19 2.72
CA MET A 251 3.91 7.51 3.17
C MET A 251 4.90 8.16 4.14
N LEU A 252 5.63 7.36 4.93
CA LEU A 252 6.59 7.87 5.90
C LEU A 252 8.00 7.88 5.33
N ASN A 253 8.64 9.04 5.33
CA ASN A 253 10.03 9.22 4.94
C ASN A 253 10.68 10.34 5.76
N GLU A 254 12.01 10.49 5.66
CA GLU A 254 12.79 11.47 6.42
C GLU A 254 12.42 12.94 6.14
N PHE A 255 11.68 13.22 5.07
CA PHE A 255 11.28 14.57 4.69
C PHE A 255 9.91 14.98 5.26
N ASN A 256 9.04 14.03 5.54
CA ASN A 256 7.67 14.31 5.96
C ASN A 256 7.32 13.74 7.35
N TYR A 257 8.20 12.96 7.95
CA TYR A 257 8.02 12.35 9.25
C TYR A 257 9.37 12.21 9.97
N ASN A 258 9.40 12.34 11.28
CA ASN A 258 10.63 12.19 12.05
C ASN A 258 10.99 10.71 12.25
N LEU A 259 11.54 10.09 11.22
CA LEU A 259 12.02 8.70 11.28
C LEU A 259 13.27 8.50 12.16
N GLN A 260 13.86 9.58 12.71
CA GLN A 260 14.92 9.44 13.72
C GLN A 260 14.33 9.16 15.10
N ALA A 261 13.11 9.64 15.36
CA ALA A 261 12.41 9.40 16.62
C ALA A 261 11.57 8.10 16.58
N GLU A 262 10.95 7.80 15.44
CA GLU A 262 10.11 6.61 15.26
C GLU A 262 10.38 6.00 13.89
N SER A 263 10.73 4.72 13.86
CA SER A 263 10.95 3.98 12.60
C SER A 263 9.61 3.69 11.90
N THR A 264 9.68 3.36 10.61
CA THR A 264 8.51 2.89 9.85
C THR A 264 7.92 1.61 10.48
N ALA A 265 8.79 0.72 11.00
CA ALA A 265 8.38 -0.47 11.73
C ALA A 265 7.60 -0.13 13.00
N ALA A 266 8.07 0.87 13.77
CA ALA A 266 7.38 1.32 14.99
C ALA A 266 5.97 1.84 14.67
N VAL A 267 5.82 2.67 13.64
CA VAL A 267 4.50 3.18 13.25
C VAL A 267 3.60 2.05 12.74
N GLY A 268 4.13 1.08 12.00
CA GLY A 268 3.39 -0.12 11.58
C GLY A 268 2.84 -0.91 12.76
N ALA A 269 3.70 -1.15 13.78
CA ALA A 269 3.29 -1.82 15.01
C ALA A 269 2.22 -1.05 15.78
N VAL A 270 2.41 0.26 15.96
CA VAL A 270 1.45 1.11 16.70
C VAL A 270 0.10 1.19 15.97
N GLY A 271 0.11 1.33 14.63
CA GLY A 271 -1.10 1.33 13.82
C GLY A 271 -1.89 0.00 13.92
N ALA A 272 -1.18 -1.12 13.99
CA ALA A 272 -1.77 -2.44 14.19
C ALA A 272 -2.34 -2.63 15.61
N ALA A 273 -1.59 -2.18 16.62
CA ALA A 273 -1.95 -2.31 18.03
C ALA A 273 -3.25 -1.55 18.41
N ILE A 274 -3.70 -0.61 17.58
CA ILE A 274 -5.01 0.05 17.77
C ILE A 274 -6.13 -0.99 17.89
N THR A 275 -6.04 -2.11 17.16
CA THR A 275 -7.08 -3.14 17.11
C THR A 275 -6.58 -4.55 17.48
N HIS A 276 -5.27 -4.84 17.38
CA HIS A 276 -4.70 -6.17 17.61
C HIS A 276 -3.62 -6.11 18.69
N GLY A 277 -3.91 -6.69 19.84
CA GLY A 277 -3.06 -6.57 21.02
C GLY A 277 -1.94 -7.62 21.11
N ASN A 278 -2.08 -8.78 20.46
CA ASN A 278 -1.06 -9.83 20.46
C ASN A 278 0.16 -9.43 19.62
N PRO A 279 1.40 -9.66 20.08
CA PRO A 279 2.61 -9.40 19.28
C PRO A 279 2.59 -10.04 17.88
N MET A 280 2.09 -11.26 17.74
CA MET A 280 1.93 -11.92 16.44
C MET A 280 0.84 -11.26 15.54
N GLY A 281 0.03 -10.35 16.07
CA GLY A 281 -0.90 -9.53 15.28
C GLY A 281 -0.25 -8.24 14.78
N TRP A 282 0.67 -7.59 15.54
CA TRP A 282 1.26 -6.31 15.15
C TRP A 282 2.70 -6.39 14.62
N LEU A 283 3.51 -7.40 14.97
CA LEU A 283 4.84 -7.61 14.38
C LEU A 283 4.80 -7.78 12.85
N PRO A 284 3.83 -8.53 12.28
CA PRO A 284 3.69 -8.62 10.82
C PRO A 284 3.44 -7.26 10.15
N ALA A 285 2.65 -6.39 10.76
CA ALA A 285 2.38 -5.04 10.25
C ALA A 285 3.62 -4.15 10.31
N ALA A 286 4.40 -4.24 11.39
CA ALA A 286 5.70 -3.60 11.49
C ALA A 286 6.64 -4.03 10.35
N LEU A 287 6.72 -5.36 10.12
CA LEU A 287 7.59 -5.92 9.09
C LEU A 287 7.13 -5.54 7.67
N LEU A 288 5.85 -5.63 7.37
CA LEU A 288 5.34 -5.24 6.05
C LEU A 288 5.61 -3.76 5.77
N SER A 289 5.33 -2.87 6.73
CA SER A 289 5.60 -1.44 6.59
C SER A 289 7.09 -1.17 6.30
N GLU A 290 8.00 -1.85 6.99
CA GLU A 290 9.44 -1.72 6.79
C GLU A 290 9.91 -2.31 5.45
N ILE A 291 9.34 -3.45 5.02
CA ILE A 291 9.61 -4.05 3.70
C ILE A 291 9.21 -3.06 2.59
N ILE A 292 7.98 -2.53 2.63
CA ILE A 292 7.49 -1.58 1.63
C ILE A 292 8.32 -0.30 1.64
N HIS A 293 8.71 0.21 2.81
CA HIS A 293 9.60 1.37 2.93
C HIS A 293 10.93 1.15 2.20
N ARG A 294 11.61 0.05 2.49
CA ARG A 294 12.90 -0.28 1.87
C ARG A 294 12.79 -0.49 0.36
N MET A 295 11.69 -1.07 -0.11
CA MET A 295 11.44 -1.22 -1.55
C MET A 295 11.18 0.13 -2.23
N THR A 296 10.40 0.99 -1.61
CA THR A 296 10.02 2.30 -2.14
C THR A 296 11.24 3.20 -2.31
N TYR A 297 12.03 3.33 -1.25
CA TYR A 297 13.17 4.27 -1.20
C TYR A 297 14.51 3.62 -1.57
N ARG A 298 14.49 2.40 -2.16
CA ARG A 298 15.70 1.72 -2.62
C ARG A 298 16.44 2.52 -3.69
N LYS A 299 17.76 2.44 -3.65
CA LYS A 299 18.67 3.00 -4.67
C LYS A 299 19.01 1.94 -5.72
N PRO A 300 19.48 2.32 -6.93
CA PRO A 300 19.86 1.35 -7.97
C PRO A 300 20.94 0.33 -7.54
N ALA A 301 21.79 0.71 -6.57
CA ALA A 301 22.84 -0.16 -6.02
C ALA A 301 22.38 -0.99 -4.81
N ASP A 302 21.13 -0.89 -4.43
CA ASP A 302 20.61 -1.59 -3.26
C ASP A 302 20.51 -3.10 -3.47
N PRO A 303 20.48 -3.88 -2.38
CA PRO A 303 20.53 -5.33 -2.44
C PRO A 303 19.29 -5.94 -3.10
N THR A 304 19.40 -7.24 -3.39
CA THR A 304 18.32 -8.09 -3.90
C THR A 304 17.11 -8.14 -2.96
N LEU A 305 15.97 -8.57 -3.47
CA LEU A 305 14.70 -8.59 -2.75
C LEU A 305 14.80 -9.36 -1.41
N ASP A 306 15.46 -10.52 -1.42
CA ASP A 306 15.68 -11.32 -0.21
C ASP A 306 16.50 -10.57 0.85
N ARG A 307 17.56 -9.87 0.44
CA ARG A 307 18.37 -9.07 1.37
C ARG A 307 17.63 -7.86 1.91
N LEU A 308 16.78 -7.22 1.11
CA LEU A 308 15.91 -6.15 1.60
C LEU A 308 14.95 -6.68 2.68
N MET A 309 14.38 -7.87 2.45
CA MET A 309 13.48 -8.50 3.43
C MET A 309 14.21 -8.91 4.71
N PHE A 310 15.42 -9.48 4.63
CA PHE A 310 16.23 -9.74 5.82
C PHE A 310 16.60 -8.46 6.58
N ASN A 311 16.99 -7.40 5.88
CA ASN A 311 17.31 -6.13 6.51
C ASN A 311 16.08 -5.51 7.20
N ALA A 312 14.89 -5.66 6.63
CA ALA A 312 13.64 -5.24 7.25
C ALA A 312 13.35 -6.06 8.52
N LEU A 313 13.52 -7.38 8.45
CA LEU A 313 13.30 -8.27 9.59
C LEU A 313 14.23 -7.94 10.76
N TYR A 314 15.51 -7.73 10.52
CA TYR A 314 16.47 -7.34 11.56
C TYR A 314 16.26 -5.91 12.07
N GLN A 315 15.64 -5.02 11.29
CA GLN A 315 15.21 -3.72 11.80
C GLN A 315 14.07 -3.89 12.83
N VAL A 316 13.08 -4.74 12.52
CA VAL A 316 11.97 -5.04 13.44
C VAL A 316 12.50 -5.67 14.74
N GLU A 317 13.44 -6.61 14.66
CA GLU A 317 14.09 -7.21 15.85
C GLU A 317 14.72 -6.14 16.74
N ARG A 318 15.47 -5.21 16.15
CA ARG A 318 16.14 -4.13 16.90
C ARG A 318 15.18 -3.11 17.47
N GLU A 319 14.06 -2.87 16.80
CA GLU A 319 13.04 -1.91 17.24
C GLU A 319 12.28 -2.42 18.47
N PHE A 320 12.06 -3.73 18.57
CA PHE A 320 11.25 -4.33 19.63
C PHE A 320 12.03 -5.33 20.49
N PRO A 321 13.10 -4.89 21.17
CA PRO A 321 13.88 -5.80 22.00
C PRO A 321 13.05 -6.31 23.19
N GLY A 322 13.12 -7.60 23.46
CA GLY A 322 12.46 -8.20 24.61
C GLY A 322 10.99 -8.59 24.41
N VAL A 323 10.44 -8.47 23.22
CA VAL A 323 9.13 -9.06 22.89
C VAL A 323 9.27 -10.59 22.93
N LYS A 324 8.45 -11.23 23.75
CA LYS A 324 8.53 -12.68 24.03
C LYS A 324 8.37 -13.53 22.77
N GLU A 325 7.50 -13.13 21.85
CA GLU A 325 7.16 -13.82 20.62
C GLU A 325 8.18 -13.57 19.49
N MET A 326 9.13 -12.64 19.68
CA MET A 326 10.12 -12.28 18.66
C MET A 326 10.93 -13.46 18.11
N PRO A 327 11.49 -14.37 18.93
CA PRO A 327 12.25 -15.51 18.39
C PRO A 327 11.42 -16.42 17.47
N GLU A 328 10.15 -16.65 17.81
CA GLU A 328 9.23 -17.44 16.98
C GLU A 328 8.90 -16.72 15.69
N PHE A 329 8.63 -15.41 15.75
CA PHE A 329 8.38 -14.55 14.59
C PHE A 329 9.57 -14.54 13.63
N LEU A 330 10.79 -14.30 14.14
CA LEU A 330 12.01 -14.31 13.33
C LEU A 330 12.22 -15.66 12.65
N ALA A 331 12.09 -16.76 13.39
CA ALA A 331 12.27 -18.10 12.84
C ALA A 331 11.30 -18.39 11.68
N LEU A 332 10.04 -17.95 11.81
CA LEU A 332 9.03 -18.12 10.75
C LEU A 332 9.36 -17.25 9.52
N MET A 333 9.71 -15.99 9.70
CA MET A 333 10.02 -15.08 8.60
C MET A 333 11.32 -15.46 7.89
N GLU A 334 12.38 -15.83 8.62
CA GLU A 334 13.62 -16.34 8.03
C GLU A 334 13.36 -17.60 7.21
N LYS A 335 12.54 -18.52 7.73
CA LYS A 335 12.12 -19.73 6.99
C LYS A 335 11.44 -19.35 5.69
N ALA A 336 10.47 -18.42 5.72
CA ALA A 336 9.75 -17.96 4.53
C ALA A 336 10.72 -17.36 3.48
N ILE A 337 11.65 -16.50 3.91
CA ILE A 337 12.64 -15.89 3.02
C ILE A 337 13.56 -16.96 2.40
N ARG A 338 14.14 -17.85 3.22
CA ARG A 338 15.06 -18.91 2.73
C ARG A 338 14.37 -19.87 1.76
N GLN A 339 13.15 -20.32 2.10
CA GLN A 339 12.38 -21.22 1.22
C GLN A 339 11.93 -20.55 -0.08
N GLY A 340 11.62 -19.24 -0.06
CA GLY A 340 11.30 -18.49 -1.26
C GLY A 340 12.46 -18.43 -2.27
N MET A 341 13.68 -18.47 -1.78
CA MET A 341 14.91 -18.50 -2.59
C MET A 341 15.28 -19.91 -3.04
N ASP A 342 14.91 -20.94 -2.28
CA ASP A 342 15.28 -22.33 -2.57
C ASP A 342 14.34 -22.95 -3.62
N ARG A 343 14.86 -23.09 -4.84
CA ARG A 343 14.12 -23.69 -5.97
C ARG A 343 13.97 -25.21 -5.89
N SER A 344 14.68 -25.88 -4.98
CA SER A 344 14.58 -27.34 -4.79
C SER A 344 13.31 -27.75 -4.03
N ILE A 345 12.75 -26.88 -3.19
CA ILE A 345 11.54 -27.13 -2.41
C ILE A 345 10.30 -26.90 -3.29
N LYS A 346 9.40 -27.86 -3.32
CA LYS A 346 8.12 -27.72 -4.03
C LYS A 346 7.23 -26.70 -3.30
N PRO A 347 6.50 -25.82 -4.02
CA PRO A 347 5.66 -24.81 -3.40
C PRO A 347 4.68 -25.35 -2.35
N ARG A 348 4.02 -26.47 -2.63
CA ARG A 348 3.09 -27.10 -1.69
C ARG A 348 3.75 -27.45 -0.36
N ASP A 349 4.97 -28.00 -0.41
CA ASP A 349 5.68 -28.45 0.80
C ASP A 349 6.18 -27.25 1.60
N ALA A 350 6.64 -26.19 0.93
CA ALA A 350 7.02 -24.94 1.57
C ALA A 350 5.83 -24.27 2.29
N LEU A 351 4.70 -24.11 1.59
CA LEU A 351 3.49 -23.49 2.14
C LEU A 351 2.97 -24.25 3.38
N ALA A 352 3.01 -25.57 3.37
CA ALA A 352 2.60 -26.39 4.52
C ALA A 352 3.41 -26.11 5.80
N LEU A 353 4.64 -25.59 5.67
CA LEU A 353 5.54 -25.27 6.78
C LEU A 353 5.41 -23.82 7.30
N LEU A 354 4.64 -22.95 6.60
CA LEU A 354 4.46 -21.55 6.94
C LEU A 354 3.13 -21.26 7.67
N GLY A 355 2.33 -22.28 7.90
CA GLY A 355 1.05 -22.18 8.59
C GLY A 355 -0.14 -22.12 7.65
N LYS A 356 -1.32 -21.77 8.21
CA LYS A 356 -2.59 -21.78 7.47
C LYS A 356 -2.98 -20.42 6.87
N GLY A 357 -2.21 -19.37 7.13
CA GLY A 357 -2.51 -18.02 6.62
C GLY A 357 -3.69 -17.30 7.29
N THR A 358 -4.22 -17.83 8.41
CA THR A 358 -5.34 -17.21 9.15
C THR A 358 -4.90 -16.23 10.24
N THR A 359 -3.61 -16.19 10.53
CA THR A 359 -3.00 -15.26 11.50
C THR A 359 -2.04 -14.32 10.79
N GLY A 360 -1.80 -13.14 11.35
CA GLY A 360 -0.99 -12.12 10.71
C GLY A 360 0.41 -12.59 10.34
N GLU A 361 1.09 -13.31 11.25
CA GLU A 361 2.44 -13.84 11.00
C GLU A 361 2.44 -14.91 9.91
N SER A 362 1.44 -15.80 9.89
CA SER A 362 1.33 -16.85 8.89
C SER A 362 0.97 -16.29 7.51
N ALA A 363 0.03 -15.35 7.43
CA ALA A 363 -0.35 -14.68 6.18
C ALA A 363 0.84 -13.95 5.55
N LEU A 364 1.59 -13.19 6.36
CA LEU A 364 2.78 -12.48 5.88
C LEU A 364 3.91 -13.44 5.47
N ALA A 365 4.13 -14.53 6.21
CA ALA A 365 5.15 -15.53 5.87
C ALA A 365 4.88 -16.17 4.50
N ILE A 366 3.62 -16.51 4.22
CA ILE A 366 3.21 -17.04 2.92
C ILE A 366 3.41 -16.02 1.80
N ALA A 367 3.00 -14.75 2.03
CA ALA A 367 3.17 -13.68 1.06
C ALA A 367 4.65 -13.38 0.76
N VAL A 368 5.52 -13.36 1.78
CA VAL A 368 6.97 -13.20 1.65
C VAL A 368 7.57 -14.35 0.83
N TYR A 369 7.20 -15.59 1.15
CA TYR A 369 7.63 -16.77 0.40
C TYR A 369 7.26 -16.66 -1.09
N LEU A 370 5.98 -16.40 -1.40
CA LEU A 370 5.47 -16.32 -2.76
C LEU A 370 6.10 -15.17 -3.55
N SER A 371 6.28 -14.01 -2.90
CA SER A 371 6.92 -12.85 -3.51
C SER A 371 8.37 -13.13 -3.91
N LEU A 372 9.13 -13.87 -3.11
CA LEU A 372 10.49 -14.29 -3.46
C LEU A 372 10.53 -15.42 -4.49
N ARG A 373 9.60 -16.38 -4.36
CA ARG A 373 9.51 -17.50 -5.29
C ARG A 373 9.20 -17.05 -6.71
N TYR A 374 8.36 -16.03 -6.86
CA TYR A 374 7.85 -15.52 -8.14
C TYR A 374 8.12 -14.02 -8.30
N GLN A 375 9.30 -13.54 -7.88
CA GLN A 375 9.63 -12.12 -7.77
C GLN A 375 9.48 -11.28 -9.05
N ASN A 376 9.39 -11.92 -10.23
CA ASN A 376 9.22 -11.27 -11.52
C ASN A 376 7.87 -11.58 -12.18
N ASP A 377 7.02 -12.38 -11.52
CA ASP A 377 5.73 -12.83 -12.01
C ASP A 377 4.66 -12.65 -10.94
N CYS A 378 4.07 -11.44 -10.95
CA CYS A 378 3.08 -11.04 -9.97
C CYS A 378 1.82 -11.90 -10.01
N TYR A 379 1.37 -12.26 -11.23
CA TYR A 379 0.16 -13.07 -11.37
C TYR A 379 0.36 -14.48 -10.79
N THR A 380 1.45 -15.18 -11.13
CA THR A 380 1.72 -16.51 -10.59
C THR A 380 1.87 -16.49 -9.07
N ALA A 381 2.47 -15.44 -8.50
CA ALA A 381 2.56 -15.27 -7.06
C ALA A 381 1.18 -15.10 -6.42
N ILE A 382 0.34 -14.22 -6.96
CA ILE A 382 -1.03 -13.98 -6.45
C ILE A 382 -1.90 -15.23 -6.66
N HIS A 383 -1.81 -15.90 -7.80
CA HIS A 383 -2.49 -17.17 -8.02
C HIS A 383 -2.13 -18.20 -6.95
N GLY A 384 -0.85 -18.32 -6.59
CA GLY A 384 -0.41 -19.17 -5.48
C GLY A 384 -0.92 -18.72 -4.11
N ALA A 385 -1.10 -17.41 -3.92
CA ALA A 385 -1.58 -16.80 -2.67
C ALA A 385 -3.07 -17.08 -2.43
N VAL A 386 -3.89 -17.03 -3.47
CA VAL A 386 -5.34 -17.19 -3.33
C VAL A 386 -5.80 -18.65 -3.38
N ASN A 387 -4.99 -19.55 -3.92
CA ASN A 387 -5.32 -20.98 -4.05
C ASN A 387 -4.66 -21.83 -2.95
N GLN A 388 -5.05 -21.59 -1.70
CA GLN A 388 -4.55 -22.31 -0.53
C GLN A 388 -5.58 -22.32 0.62
N ASN A 389 -5.21 -22.88 1.77
CA ASN A 389 -6.03 -22.82 2.97
C ASN A 389 -5.76 -21.51 3.71
N GLY A 390 -6.80 -20.72 4.04
CA GLY A 390 -6.63 -19.55 4.88
C GLY A 390 -7.32 -18.29 4.34
N ALA A 391 -6.90 -17.13 4.80
CA ALA A 391 -7.39 -15.81 4.36
C ALA A 391 -6.81 -15.49 2.97
N SER A 392 -7.43 -16.00 1.94
CA SER A 392 -6.94 -15.95 0.55
C SER A 392 -6.86 -14.52 0.02
N ASP A 393 -7.81 -13.67 0.36
CA ASP A 393 -7.84 -12.25 0.06
C ASP A 393 -6.67 -11.50 0.71
N THR A 394 -6.48 -11.67 2.03
CA THR A 394 -5.35 -11.05 2.75
C THR A 394 -4.00 -11.51 2.19
N ILE A 395 -3.79 -12.80 1.97
CA ILE A 395 -2.49 -13.28 1.45
C ILE A 395 -2.27 -12.81 0.02
N GLY A 396 -3.33 -12.80 -0.80
CA GLY A 396 -3.33 -12.22 -2.14
C GLY A 396 -2.94 -10.74 -2.11
N MET A 397 -3.58 -9.98 -1.22
CA MET A 397 -3.29 -8.56 -1.01
C MET A 397 -1.84 -8.32 -0.58
N LEU A 398 -1.35 -9.01 0.44
CA LEU A 398 0.03 -8.85 0.93
C LEU A 398 1.06 -9.17 -0.17
N THR A 399 0.81 -10.25 -0.94
CA THR A 399 1.66 -10.64 -2.08
C THR A 399 1.63 -9.56 -3.17
N GLY A 400 0.45 -9.04 -3.48
CA GLY A 400 0.25 -7.95 -4.43
C GLY A 400 0.89 -6.64 -3.99
N ASN A 401 0.78 -6.25 -2.71
CA ASN A 401 1.45 -5.08 -2.16
C ASN A 401 2.98 -5.18 -2.30
N ILE A 402 3.55 -6.32 -1.91
CA ILE A 402 5.02 -6.56 -1.96
C ILE A 402 5.51 -6.52 -3.40
N LEU A 403 4.92 -7.32 -4.30
CA LEU A 403 5.36 -7.38 -5.68
C LEU A 403 5.00 -6.12 -6.47
N GLY A 404 3.89 -5.46 -6.14
CA GLY A 404 3.54 -4.17 -6.69
C GLY A 404 4.55 -3.08 -6.35
N ALA A 405 5.03 -3.03 -5.10
CA ALA A 405 6.09 -2.14 -4.69
C ALA A 405 7.46 -2.51 -5.30
N TRP A 406 7.70 -3.80 -5.52
CA TRP A 406 8.95 -4.28 -6.11
C TRP A 406 9.05 -4.02 -7.61
N LEU A 407 8.01 -4.37 -8.37
CA LEU A 407 7.98 -4.30 -9.83
C LEU A 407 7.49 -2.95 -10.36
N GLY A 408 6.61 -2.26 -9.61
CA GLY A 408 5.89 -1.08 -10.05
C GLY A 408 4.63 -1.40 -10.87
N PHE A 409 3.73 -0.41 -10.97
CA PHE A 409 2.43 -0.57 -11.62
C PHE A 409 2.52 -0.92 -13.11
N GLU A 410 3.41 -0.25 -13.85
CA GLU A 410 3.57 -0.49 -15.29
C GLU A 410 3.92 -1.96 -15.59
N ALA A 411 4.77 -2.57 -14.76
CA ALA A 411 5.16 -3.97 -14.94
C ALA A 411 4.02 -4.93 -14.62
N ILE A 412 3.29 -4.73 -13.49
CA ILE A 412 2.19 -5.62 -13.12
C ILE A 412 0.99 -5.45 -14.05
N SER A 413 0.60 -4.21 -14.41
CA SER A 413 -0.48 -3.97 -15.35
C SER A 413 -0.19 -4.61 -16.70
N GLY A 414 1.01 -4.41 -17.25
CA GLY A 414 1.40 -5.04 -18.50
C GLY A 414 1.49 -6.58 -18.44
N GLN A 415 1.74 -7.19 -17.28
CA GLN A 415 1.62 -8.64 -17.10
C GLN A 415 0.15 -9.09 -17.18
N LEU A 416 -0.74 -8.42 -16.45
CA LEU A 416 -2.16 -8.76 -16.40
C LEU A 416 -2.85 -8.52 -17.75
N ASP A 417 -2.52 -7.43 -18.44
CA ASP A 417 -3.03 -7.14 -19.78
C ASP A 417 -2.71 -8.27 -20.76
N ARG A 418 -1.48 -8.81 -20.70
CA ARG A 418 -1.08 -9.97 -21.56
C ARG A 418 -1.78 -11.27 -21.16
N ILE A 419 -1.94 -11.52 -19.87
CA ILE A 419 -2.54 -12.77 -19.37
C ILE A 419 -4.03 -12.82 -19.70
N PHE A 420 -4.74 -11.73 -19.49
CA PHE A 420 -6.18 -11.66 -19.72
C PHE A 420 -6.58 -11.19 -21.12
N GLY A 421 -5.61 -10.75 -21.95
CA GLY A 421 -5.85 -10.30 -23.32
C GLY A 421 -6.64 -9.00 -23.42
N VAL A 422 -6.56 -8.14 -22.38
CA VAL A 422 -7.32 -6.89 -22.27
C VAL A 422 -6.40 -5.75 -21.88
N ASP A 423 -6.19 -4.79 -22.79
CA ASP A 423 -5.43 -3.57 -22.47
C ASP A 423 -6.13 -2.77 -21.37
N GLY A 424 -5.39 -2.37 -20.33
CA GLY A 424 -5.94 -1.69 -19.16
C GLY A 424 -6.86 -2.58 -18.33
N PHE A 425 -6.51 -3.84 -18.18
CA PHE A 425 -7.33 -4.84 -17.45
C PHE A 425 -7.76 -4.37 -16.06
N LEU A 426 -6.83 -3.85 -15.24
CA LEU A 426 -7.16 -3.36 -13.91
C LEU A 426 -8.10 -2.15 -13.94
N GLU A 427 -7.87 -1.18 -14.81
CA GLU A 427 -8.73 0.00 -14.95
C GLU A 427 -10.16 -0.39 -15.31
N ARG A 428 -10.29 -1.38 -16.22
CA ARG A 428 -11.59 -1.84 -16.70
C ARG A 428 -12.35 -2.70 -15.72
N HIS A 429 -11.64 -3.53 -14.93
CA HIS A 429 -12.29 -4.59 -14.16
C HIS A 429 -12.15 -4.47 -12.64
N LEU A 430 -11.20 -3.70 -12.08
CA LEU A 430 -11.10 -3.51 -10.64
C LEU A 430 -12.10 -2.44 -10.17
N GLU A 431 -12.92 -2.76 -9.17
CA GLU A 431 -13.82 -1.76 -8.60
C GLU A 431 -13.01 -0.68 -7.85
N MET A 432 -13.55 0.54 -7.77
CA MET A 432 -12.88 1.69 -7.12
C MET A 432 -11.48 2.03 -7.66
N PHE A 433 -11.13 1.62 -8.88
CA PHE A 433 -9.85 1.96 -9.51
C PHE A 433 -9.59 3.47 -9.51
N ASP A 434 -10.63 4.26 -9.85
CA ASP A 434 -10.59 5.72 -9.82
C ASP A 434 -10.29 6.29 -8.43
N LEU A 435 -10.93 5.76 -7.38
CA LEU A 435 -10.70 6.18 -6.00
C LEU A 435 -9.26 5.85 -5.55
N MET A 436 -8.78 4.66 -5.90
CA MET A 436 -7.42 4.23 -5.58
C MET A 436 -6.37 5.08 -6.27
N THR A 437 -6.54 5.35 -7.56
CA THR A 437 -5.59 6.17 -8.33
C THR A 437 -5.57 7.62 -7.85
N ASP A 438 -6.72 8.21 -7.51
CA ASP A 438 -6.79 9.53 -6.88
C ASP A 438 -6.09 9.55 -5.52
N ALA A 439 -6.33 8.55 -4.67
CA ALA A 439 -5.67 8.43 -3.38
C ALA A 439 -4.14 8.32 -3.53
N VAL A 440 -3.66 7.50 -4.47
CA VAL A 440 -2.22 7.38 -4.76
C VAL A 440 -1.63 8.69 -5.29
N GLN A 441 -2.32 9.41 -6.15
CA GLN A 441 -1.86 10.70 -6.63
C GLN A 441 -1.71 11.70 -5.47
N ARG A 442 -2.67 11.78 -4.58
CA ARG A 442 -2.61 12.62 -3.38
C ARG A 442 -1.49 12.17 -2.43
N ALA A 443 -1.29 10.86 -2.26
CA ALA A 443 -0.20 10.31 -1.48
C ALA A 443 1.17 10.71 -2.03
N TRP A 444 1.36 10.55 -3.32
CA TRP A 444 2.60 10.93 -4.00
C TRP A 444 2.89 12.43 -3.86
N HIS A 445 1.89 13.29 -4.06
CA HIS A 445 2.02 14.72 -3.80
C HIS A 445 2.44 14.99 -2.36
N THR A 446 1.74 14.41 -1.39
CA THR A 446 1.98 14.64 0.04
C THR A 446 3.34 14.08 0.50
N ALA A 447 3.73 12.89 0.07
CA ALA A 447 4.94 12.25 0.54
C ALA A 447 6.21 12.72 -0.18
N ILE A 448 6.11 13.09 -1.46
CA ILE A 448 7.27 13.37 -2.31
C ILE A 448 7.37 14.84 -2.72
N LEU A 449 6.31 15.42 -3.28
CA LEU A 449 6.38 16.76 -3.87
C LEU A 449 6.29 17.88 -2.83
N GLU A 450 5.46 17.73 -1.81
CA GLU A 450 5.27 18.75 -0.77
C GLU A 450 6.30 18.62 0.38
N SER A 451 7.17 17.61 0.34
CA SER A 451 8.21 17.37 1.36
C SER A 451 9.44 18.28 1.20
N GLY A 452 9.38 19.22 0.27
CA GLY A 452 10.46 20.13 -0.11
C GLY A 452 10.38 21.52 0.49
#